data_2c1065ec476d3928d7843b2c588a2ef6
#
_entry.id   2c1065ec476d3928d7843b2c588a2ef6
#
_cell.length_a   1.000
_cell.length_b   1.000
_cell.length_c   1.000
_cell.angle_alpha   90.00
_cell.angle_beta   90.00
_cell.angle_gamma   90.00
#
_symmetry.space_group_name_H-M   'P 1'
#
loop_
_entity.id
_entity.type
_entity.pdbx_description
1 polymer ?
#
loop_
_entity_poly.entity_id
_entity_poly.type
_entity_poly.pdbx_seq_one_letter_code
_entity_poly.pdbx_strand_id
1 'polypeptide(L)'
;LPGGGKRGRMSDYEYRCGLGWDSHRTAPGRPMILGGVTIPSEFGLDGHSDADILLHALTDALLGAVALGDIGMHFPDTDPRWKGAGSMQFLAHARQLVEAQG
;
A
#
# COMPACT_ATOMS: atom_id res chain seq x y z
N LEU A 1 -3.70 1.48 -19.65
CA LEU A 1 -4.96 1.22 -20.30
C LEU A 1 -4.73 0.40 -21.55
N PRO A 2 -5.67 -0.46 -21.85
CA PRO A 2 -5.51 -1.34 -22.99
C PRO A 2 -5.26 -0.54 -24.27
N GLY A 3 -4.18 -0.86 -24.94
CA GLY A 3 -3.85 -0.22 -26.20
C GLY A 3 -3.37 1.20 -26.11
N GLY A 4 -3.45 1.81 -24.90
CA GLY A 4 -3.09 3.21 -24.73
C GLY A 4 -1.67 3.50 -25.10
N GLY A 5 -0.74 2.65 -24.69
CA GLY A 5 0.66 2.84 -24.92
C GLY A 5 1.08 2.75 -26.38
N LYS A 6 0.18 2.30 -27.24
CA LYS A 6 0.50 2.14 -28.65
C LYS A 6 0.09 3.34 -29.48
N ARG A 7 -0.77 4.18 -28.96
CA ARG A 7 -1.33 5.28 -29.72
C ARG A 7 -0.41 6.48 -29.69
N GLY A 8 -0.29 7.13 -30.81
CA GLY A 8 0.39 8.38 -30.96
C GLY A 8 1.88 8.35 -30.71
N ARG A 9 2.34 7.48 -29.93
CA ARG A 9 3.76 7.31 -29.69
C ARG A 9 4.49 8.58 -29.29
N MET A 10 3.75 9.51 -28.65
CA MET A 10 4.35 10.72 -28.15
C MET A 10 5.32 10.43 -27.02
N SER A 11 5.11 9.31 -26.33
CA SER A 11 5.93 8.87 -25.23
C SER A 11 5.87 7.36 -25.13
N ASP A 12 6.95 6.76 -24.68
CA ASP A 12 6.97 5.34 -24.36
C ASP A 12 6.38 5.07 -22.99
N TYR A 13 5.95 6.11 -22.25
CA TYR A 13 5.41 5.98 -20.92
C TYR A 13 3.89 6.00 -20.92
N GLU A 14 3.33 5.20 -20.07
CA GLU A 14 1.91 5.20 -19.81
C GLU A 14 1.69 5.71 -18.40
N TYR A 15 0.79 6.68 -18.25
CA TYR A 15 0.52 7.30 -16.97
C TYR A 15 -0.80 6.80 -16.42
N ARG A 16 -0.81 6.50 -15.14
CA ARG A 16 -2.00 6.06 -14.44
C ARG A 16 -2.10 6.78 -13.13
N CYS A 17 -3.31 6.89 -12.62
CA CYS A 17 -3.58 7.51 -11.32
C CYS A 17 -4.28 6.51 -10.42
N GLY A 18 -3.98 6.61 -9.15
CA GLY A 18 -4.65 5.83 -8.13
C GLY A 18 -4.80 6.67 -6.88
N LEU A 19 -5.81 6.36 -6.08
CA LEU A 19 -6.06 7.02 -4.82
C LEU A 19 -6.09 5.97 -3.72
N GLY A 20 -5.43 6.28 -2.61
CA GLY A 20 -5.47 5.42 -1.44
C GLY A 20 -5.67 6.25 -0.20
N TRP A 21 -6.42 5.72 0.74
CA TRP A 21 -6.57 6.31 2.06
C TRP A 21 -6.75 5.18 3.06
N ASP A 22 -6.49 5.49 4.32
CA ASP A 22 -6.58 4.49 5.38
C ASP A 22 -6.87 5.18 6.70
N SER A 23 -7.47 4.43 7.61
CA SER A 23 -7.70 4.92 8.96
C SER A 23 -7.51 3.79 9.94
N HIS A 24 -6.96 4.12 11.10
CA HIS A 24 -6.73 3.18 12.19
C HIS A 24 -7.09 3.84 13.49
N ARG A 25 -7.49 3.02 14.46
CA ARG A 25 -7.68 3.52 15.82
C ARG A 25 -6.33 3.75 16.45
N THR A 26 -6.25 4.72 17.35
CA THR A 26 -5.06 4.89 18.15
C THR A 26 -5.05 3.87 19.28
N ALA A 27 -3.86 3.46 19.70
CA ALA A 27 -3.71 2.49 20.78
C ALA A 27 -2.52 2.89 21.66
N PRO A 28 -2.70 3.00 22.96
CA PRO A 28 -1.57 3.32 23.86
C PRO A 28 -0.57 2.16 23.87
N GLY A 29 0.69 2.50 24.04
CA GLY A 29 1.74 1.49 24.14
C GLY A 29 2.21 0.89 22.84
N ARG A 30 1.60 1.25 21.72
CA ARG A 30 2.08 0.83 20.40
C ARG A 30 3.01 1.88 19.82
N PRO A 31 4.03 1.47 19.06
CA PRO A 31 4.86 2.45 18.36
C PRO A 31 4.06 3.14 17.26
N MET A 32 4.28 4.44 17.07
CA MET A 32 3.72 5.19 15.96
C MET A 32 4.67 5.08 14.80
N ILE A 33 4.25 4.39 13.75
CA ILE A 33 5.08 4.16 12.57
C ILE A 33 4.40 4.76 11.36
N LEU A 34 5.08 5.69 10.68
CA LEU A 34 4.57 6.33 9.48
C LEU A 34 5.67 6.35 8.43
N GLY A 35 5.38 5.78 7.26
CA GLY A 35 6.34 5.70 6.17
C GLY A 35 7.58 4.89 6.52
N GLY A 36 7.44 3.91 7.40
CA GLY A 36 8.54 3.08 7.87
C GLY A 36 9.38 3.72 8.96
N VAL A 37 9.01 4.92 9.43
CA VAL A 37 9.76 5.65 10.45
C VAL A 37 9.00 5.62 11.76
N THR A 38 9.69 5.26 12.83
CA THR A 38 9.11 5.31 14.17
C THR A 38 9.16 6.73 14.70
N ILE A 39 8.01 7.25 15.07
CA ILE A 39 7.85 8.62 15.55
C ILE A 39 7.62 8.57 17.05
N PRO A 40 8.34 9.36 17.86
CA PRO A 40 8.11 9.40 19.31
C PRO A 40 6.66 9.82 19.60
N SER A 41 5.94 8.96 20.33
CA SER A 41 4.54 9.21 20.65
C SER A 41 4.14 8.33 21.83
N GLU A 42 3.20 8.80 22.63
CA GLU A 42 2.63 8.01 23.71
C GLU A 42 1.66 6.95 23.20
N PHE A 43 1.23 7.06 21.97
CA PHE A 43 0.33 6.09 21.34
C PHE A 43 0.78 5.82 19.91
N GLY A 44 0.34 4.70 19.40
CA GLY A 44 0.49 4.35 18.01
C GLY A 44 -0.86 4.07 17.38
N LEU A 45 -0.85 3.37 16.28
CA LEU A 45 -2.06 2.97 15.58
C LEU A 45 -2.27 1.47 15.76
N ASP A 46 -3.52 1.09 15.95
CA ASP A 46 -3.88 -0.31 16.12
C ASP A 46 -4.08 -0.96 14.76
N GLY A 47 -3.63 -2.19 14.61
CA GLY A 47 -3.75 -2.89 13.35
C GLY A 47 -3.06 -4.24 13.38
N HIS A 48 -3.28 -5.02 12.32
CA HIS A 48 -2.79 -6.38 12.21
C HIS A 48 -1.27 -6.46 12.01
N SER A 49 -0.72 -5.50 11.28
CA SER A 49 0.71 -5.40 11.01
C SER A 49 1.32 -4.31 11.89
N ASP A 50 2.26 -3.54 11.37
CA ASP A 50 2.83 -2.39 12.07
C ASP A 50 1.88 -1.18 12.08
N ALA A 51 0.73 -1.31 11.41
CA ALA A 51 -0.29 -0.26 11.32
C ALA A 51 0.26 1.04 10.73
N ASP A 52 1.16 0.93 9.76
CA ASP A 52 1.70 2.10 9.07
C ASP A 52 0.67 2.60 8.06
N ILE A 53 -0.12 3.58 8.50
CA ILE A 53 -1.24 4.11 7.73
C ILE A 53 -0.78 4.76 6.42
N LEU A 54 0.41 5.37 6.42
CA LEU A 54 0.94 6.02 5.22
C LEU A 54 1.29 4.98 4.15
N LEU A 55 1.99 3.93 4.53
CA LEU A 55 2.35 2.87 3.58
C LEU A 55 1.13 2.07 3.13
N HIS A 56 0.14 1.88 3.99
CA HIS A 56 -1.09 1.20 3.59
C HIS A 56 -1.85 2.02 2.55
N ALA A 57 -1.98 3.33 2.75
CA ALA A 57 -2.65 4.18 1.78
C ALA A 57 -1.89 4.23 0.45
N LEU A 58 -0.56 4.29 0.50
CA LEU A 58 0.26 4.28 -0.71
C LEU A 58 0.11 2.96 -1.48
N THR A 59 0.10 1.84 -0.75
CA THR A 59 -0.10 0.52 -1.37
C THR A 59 -1.45 0.46 -2.07
N ASP A 60 -2.51 0.94 -1.43
CA ASP A 60 -3.84 0.97 -2.03
C ASP A 60 -3.86 1.86 -3.29
N ALA A 61 -3.18 3.00 -3.25
CA ALA A 61 -3.12 3.88 -4.40
C ALA A 61 -2.44 3.20 -5.60
N LEU A 62 -1.35 2.48 -5.35
CA LEU A 62 -0.65 1.76 -6.40
C LEU A 62 -1.51 0.64 -6.99
N LEU A 63 -2.14 -0.14 -6.15
CA LEU A 63 -3.01 -1.23 -6.61
C LEU A 63 -4.21 -0.67 -7.38
N GLY A 64 -4.78 0.43 -6.91
CA GLY A 64 -5.89 1.09 -7.58
C GLY A 64 -5.53 1.63 -8.95
N ALA A 65 -4.30 2.12 -9.11
CA ALA A 65 -3.85 2.67 -10.38
C ALA A 65 -3.82 1.62 -11.50
N VAL A 66 -3.66 0.34 -11.15
CA VAL A 66 -3.68 -0.77 -12.11
C VAL A 66 -4.91 -1.67 -11.94
N ALA A 67 -5.90 -1.21 -11.16
CA ALA A 67 -7.17 -1.90 -10.95
C ALA A 67 -7.01 -3.31 -10.36
N LEU A 68 -6.06 -3.49 -9.46
CA LEU A 68 -5.81 -4.78 -8.81
C LEU A 68 -6.41 -4.87 -7.41
N GLY A 69 -7.40 -4.03 -7.09
CA GLY A 69 -8.07 -4.09 -5.81
C GLY A 69 -7.38 -3.26 -4.74
N ASP A 70 -7.28 -3.79 -3.55
CA ASP A 70 -6.73 -3.06 -2.42
C ASP A 70 -5.87 -3.98 -1.55
N ILE A 71 -5.29 -3.39 -0.50
CA ILE A 71 -4.38 -4.10 0.40
C ILE A 71 -5.08 -5.26 1.11
N GLY A 72 -6.36 -5.12 1.45
CA GLY A 72 -7.10 -6.16 2.13
C GLY A 72 -7.34 -7.40 1.27
N MET A 73 -7.42 -7.24 -0.03
CA MET A 73 -7.56 -8.37 -0.96
C MET A 73 -6.29 -9.20 -1.04
N HIS A 74 -5.13 -8.55 -1.01
CA HIS A 74 -3.84 -9.22 -1.17
C HIS A 74 -3.24 -9.67 0.16
N PHE A 75 -3.55 -8.94 1.23
CA PHE A 75 -2.98 -9.20 2.57
C PHE A 75 -4.08 -9.18 3.62
N PRO A 76 -4.99 -10.16 3.59
CA PRO A 76 -6.11 -10.15 4.54
C PRO A 76 -5.64 -10.31 5.97
N ASP A 77 -6.34 -9.64 6.89
CA ASP A 77 -6.05 -9.71 8.32
C ASP A 77 -6.14 -11.12 8.88
N THR A 78 -6.88 -11.98 8.21
CA THR A 78 -7.05 -13.36 8.63
C THR A 78 -5.86 -14.26 8.27
N ASP A 79 -4.93 -13.77 7.45
CA ASP A 79 -3.78 -14.56 7.03
C ASP A 79 -2.64 -14.39 8.05
N PRO A 80 -2.30 -15.46 8.80
CA PRO A 80 -1.27 -15.35 9.83
C PRO A 80 0.12 -15.01 9.30
N ARG A 81 0.37 -15.19 8.01
CA ARG A 81 1.66 -14.83 7.42
C ARG A 81 1.96 -13.34 7.55
N TRP A 82 0.91 -12.51 7.62
CA TRP A 82 1.08 -11.06 7.63
C TRP A 82 0.98 -10.45 9.01
N LYS A 83 0.69 -11.26 10.02
CA LYS A 83 0.60 -10.78 11.38
C LYS A 83 1.98 -10.29 11.84
N GLY A 84 2.05 -9.04 12.26
CA GLY A 84 3.31 -8.43 12.67
C GLY A 84 4.23 -8.09 11.52
N ALA A 85 3.81 -8.28 10.28
CA ALA A 85 4.61 -7.94 9.11
C ALA A 85 4.81 -6.42 9.01
N GLY A 86 5.95 -6.01 8.48
CA GLY A 86 6.20 -4.61 8.18
C GLY A 86 5.45 -4.18 6.93
N SER A 87 4.89 -2.98 6.95
CA SER A 87 4.10 -2.48 5.82
C SER A 87 4.93 -2.28 4.56
N MET A 88 6.25 -2.18 4.68
CA MET A 88 7.13 -2.14 3.52
C MET A 88 7.04 -3.42 2.69
N GLN A 89 6.72 -4.55 3.31
CA GLN A 89 6.53 -5.80 2.59
C GLN A 89 5.31 -5.73 1.68
N PHE A 90 4.25 -5.09 2.16
CA PHE A 90 3.03 -4.90 1.37
C PHE A 90 3.31 -4.00 0.18
N LEU A 91 4.04 -2.91 0.40
CA LEU A 91 4.40 -1.98 -0.66
C LEU A 91 5.29 -2.65 -1.70
N ALA A 92 6.28 -3.43 -1.26
CA ALA A 92 7.16 -4.15 -2.18
C ALA A 92 6.40 -5.15 -3.05
N HIS A 93 5.44 -5.86 -2.45
CA HIS A 93 4.61 -6.80 -3.20
C HIS A 93 3.72 -6.07 -4.20
N ALA A 94 3.14 -4.94 -3.80
CA ALA A 94 2.33 -4.13 -4.71
C ALA A 94 3.16 -3.62 -5.88
N ARG A 95 4.40 -3.22 -5.64
CA ARG A 95 5.31 -2.78 -6.69
C ARG A 95 5.52 -3.89 -7.71
N GLN A 96 5.73 -5.13 -7.25
CA GLN A 96 5.90 -6.26 -8.14
C GLN A 96 4.66 -6.48 -9.01
N LEU A 97 3.48 -6.36 -8.41
CA LEU A 97 2.23 -6.52 -9.15
C LEU A 97 2.06 -5.42 -10.19
N VAL A 98 2.39 -4.19 -9.85
CA VAL A 98 2.31 -3.07 -10.79
C VAL A 98 3.29 -3.26 -11.94
N GLU A 99 4.51 -3.65 -11.64
CA GLU A 99 5.53 -3.88 -12.67
C GLU A 99 5.13 -5.00 -13.63
N ALA A 100 4.42 -6.01 -13.13
CA ALA A 100 3.94 -7.11 -13.96
C ALA A 100 2.85 -6.68 -14.95
N GLN A 101 2.21 -5.56 -14.71
CA GLN A 101 1.20 -5.03 -15.64
C GLN A 101 1.84 -4.29 -16.83
N GLY A 102 3.08 -4.08 -16.79
CA GLY A 102 3.80 -3.38 -17.84
C GLY A 102 4.28 -2.06 -17.37
#